data_4f13dab47a690ab957bf58c86898645d
#
_entry.id   4f13dab47a690ab957bf58c86898645d
#
_cell.length_a   1.000
_cell.length_b   1.000
_cell.length_c   1.000
_cell.angle_alpha   90.00
_cell.angle_beta   90.00
_cell.angle_gamma   90.00
#
_symmetry.space_group_name_H-M   'P 1'
#
loop_
_entity.id
_entity.type
_entity.pdbx_description
1 polymer ?
#
loop_
_entity_poly.entity_id
_entity_poly.type
_entity_poly.pdbx_seq_one_letter_code
_entity_poly.pdbx_strand_id
1 'polypeptide(L)'
;PERGYDFLLNAIAKEDFAARGCEISPDEIFVSDGAKCDVGNIQEIFGTDNLVAVCDPVYPVYVDTNVMAGRTGVYDKALGTYEGLVYMPCTQENGFAPKLPDKTPDLIYLCFPNNPTGAAITKEALQKWVDYANEIHAILLFDAAYEAYITEENIPHSIYECEGAKTCAIEMRSFSKNAGFTGLRLGYTVVPRELVSNGVSLNDLWLRRHGTKYNGAPYIVQRAGEAVYSEAGKAQIKE
;
A
#
# COMPACT_ATOMS: atom_id res chain seq x y z
N PRO A 1 13.39 -14.26 10.31
CA PRO A 1 11.99 -14.40 10.74
C PRO A 1 11.27 -13.08 10.88
N GLU A 2 11.95 -11.95 11.19
CA GLU A 2 11.31 -10.63 11.36
C GLU A 2 10.57 -10.18 10.09
N ARG A 3 11.16 -10.42 8.92
CA ARG A 3 10.56 -10.10 7.62
C ARG A 3 9.46 -11.08 7.19
N GLY A 4 9.45 -12.25 7.76
CA GLY A 4 8.55 -13.36 7.42
C GLY A 4 9.33 -14.66 7.17
N TYR A 5 8.62 -15.80 7.20
CA TYR A 5 9.21 -17.09 6.87
C TYR A 5 9.21 -17.32 5.35
N ASP A 6 10.25 -17.95 4.85
CA ASP A 6 10.47 -18.19 3.41
C ASP A 6 9.29 -18.89 2.73
N PHE A 7 8.59 -19.79 3.42
CA PHE A 7 7.43 -20.46 2.85
C PHE A 7 6.31 -19.48 2.46
N LEU A 8 6.05 -18.45 3.31
CA LEU A 8 5.02 -17.45 3.04
C LEU A 8 5.53 -16.41 2.03
N LEU A 9 6.77 -15.94 2.18
CA LEU A 9 7.37 -14.97 1.26
C LEU A 9 7.39 -15.51 -0.18
N ASN A 10 7.79 -16.77 -0.36
CA ASN A 10 7.78 -17.42 -1.68
C ASN A 10 6.36 -17.62 -2.23
N ALA A 11 5.39 -17.98 -1.37
CA ALA A 11 4.00 -18.13 -1.78
C ALA A 11 3.42 -16.79 -2.26
N ILE A 12 3.64 -15.70 -1.52
CA ILE A 12 3.22 -14.35 -1.90
C ILE A 12 3.86 -13.93 -3.23
N ALA A 13 5.19 -14.04 -3.35
CA ALA A 13 5.90 -13.64 -4.57
C ALA A 13 5.37 -14.38 -5.80
N LYS A 14 5.07 -15.68 -5.66
CA LYS A 14 4.57 -16.51 -6.75
C LYS A 14 3.11 -16.21 -7.09
N GLU A 15 2.22 -16.23 -6.10
CA GLU A 15 0.77 -16.26 -6.31
C GLU A 15 0.16 -14.85 -6.48
N ASP A 16 0.68 -13.86 -5.74
CA ASP A 16 0.16 -12.49 -5.81
C ASP A 16 0.84 -11.64 -6.89
N PHE A 17 2.08 -11.97 -7.27
CA PHE A 17 2.86 -11.16 -8.20
C PHE A 17 3.26 -11.91 -9.48
N ALA A 18 4.04 -12.98 -9.40
CA ALA A 18 4.51 -13.68 -10.58
C ALA A 18 3.36 -14.23 -11.45
N ALA A 19 2.29 -14.72 -10.84
CA ALA A 19 1.08 -15.17 -11.53
C ALA A 19 0.39 -14.05 -12.36
N ARG A 20 0.72 -12.77 -12.07
CA ARG A 20 0.22 -11.58 -12.78
C ARG A 20 1.27 -10.92 -13.66
N GLY A 21 2.43 -11.58 -13.84
CA GLY A 21 3.53 -11.04 -14.62
C GLY A 21 4.36 -9.95 -13.90
N CYS A 22 4.21 -9.80 -12.59
CA CYS A 22 4.98 -8.86 -11.79
C CYS A 22 6.20 -9.57 -11.19
N GLU A 23 7.39 -9.01 -11.39
CA GLU A 23 8.64 -9.53 -10.83
C GLU A 23 8.91 -8.90 -9.46
N ILE A 24 8.40 -9.52 -8.40
CA ILE A 24 8.66 -9.17 -6.99
C ILE A 24 9.41 -10.32 -6.33
N SER A 25 10.58 -10.01 -5.80
CA SER A 25 11.44 -10.97 -5.10
C SER A 25 10.98 -11.15 -3.65
N PRO A 26 11.14 -12.33 -3.05
CA PRO A 26 10.78 -12.56 -1.63
C PRO A 26 11.47 -11.59 -0.66
N ASP A 27 12.62 -11.05 -1.01
CA ASP A 27 13.37 -10.09 -0.19
C ASP A 27 12.88 -8.63 -0.34
N GLU A 28 11.92 -8.38 -1.22
CA GLU A 28 11.17 -7.13 -1.31
C GLU A 28 9.87 -7.16 -0.50
N ILE A 29 9.52 -8.31 0.11
CA ILE A 29 8.27 -8.53 0.84
C ILE A 29 8.54 -8.57 2.35
N PHE A 30 7.71 -7.87 3.12
CA PHE A 30 7.81 -7.76 4.58
C PHE A 30 6.47 -8.10 5.21
N VAL A 31 6.39 -9.28 5.82
CA VAL A 31 5.17 -9.76 6.50
C VAL A 31 4.97 -9.01 7.81
N SER A 32 3.74 -8.61 8.08
CA SER A 32 3.34 -7.82 9.23
C SER A 32 2.06 -8.35 9.88
N ASP A 33 1.60 -7.67 10.92
CA ASP A 33 0.33 -7.94 11.59
C ASP A 33 -0.87 -7.20 10.96
N GLY A 34 -0.69 -6.67 9.74
CA GLY A 34 -1.76 -6.09 8.94
C GLY A 34 -1.42 -4.74 8.32
N ALA A 35 -2.05 -4.43 7.19
CA ALA A 35 -1.81 -3.21 6.42
C ALA A 35 -2.00 -1.92 7.25
N LYS A 36 -2.93 -1.89 8.21
CA LYS A 36 -3.10 -0.71 9.09
C LYS A 36 -1.83 -0.39 9.88
N CYS A 37 -1.19 -1.41 10.45
CA CYS A 37 0.05 -1.24 11.19
C CYS A 37 1.18 -0.79 10.25
N ASP A 38 1.23 -1.33 9.04
CA ASP A 38 2.21 -0.91 8.03
C ASP A 38 2.03 0.54 7.62
N VAL A 39 0.79 0.99 7.38
CA VAL A 39 0.47 2.40 7.09
C VAL A 39 0.95 3.33 8.22
N GLY A 40 0.75 2.94 9.47
CA GLY A 40 1.24 3.72 10.62
C GLY A 40 2.76 3.70 10.74
N ASN A 41 3.34 2.54 10.57
CA ASN A 41 4.77 2.29 10.77
C ASN A 41 5.66 2.87 9.67
N ILE A 42 5.19 2.89 8.42
CA ILE A 42 5.96 3.41 7.27
C ILE A 42 6.31 4.89 7.43
N GLN A 43 5.56 5.61 8.25
CA GLN A 43 5.80 7.03 8.55
C GLN A 43 7.20 7.29 9.10
N GLU A 44 7.81 6.30 9.75
CA GLU A 44 9.10 6.46 10.43
C GLU A 44 10.31 6.48 9.48
N ILE A 45 10.12 6.11 8.20
CA ILE A 45 11.20 6.20 7.21
C ILE A 45 11.16 7.50 6.39
N PHE A 46 10.17 8.37 6.63
CA PHE A 46 10.01 9.65 5.91
C PHE A 46 10.22 10.84 6.82
N GLY A 47 10.71 11.95 6.27
CA GLY A 47 10.88 13.23 6.97
C GLY A 47 9.54 13.86 7.36
N THR A 48 9.56 14.75 8.35
CA THR A 48 8.36 15.44 8.83
C THR A 48 7.94 16.62 7.96
N ASP A 49 8.81 17.06 7.07
CA ASP A 49 8.63 18.14 6.11
C ASP A 49 8.06 17.69 4.76
N ASN A 50 7.84 16.38 4.56
CA ASN A 50 7.24 15.86 3.35
C ASN A 50 5.78 16.32 3.20
N LEU A 51 5.43 16.84 2.01
CA LEU A 51 4.06 17.15 1.64
C LEU A 51 3.32 15.88 1.24
N VAL A 52 2.15 15.66 1.85
CA VAL A 52 1.37 14.43 1.67
C VAL A 52 0.07 14.72 0.96
N ALA A 53 -0.25 13.92 -0.08
CA ALA A 53 -1.53 13.95 -0.77
C ALA A 53 -2.37 12.71 -0.41
N VAL A 54 -3.66 12.94 -0.17
CA VAL A 54 -4.67 11.91 0.13
C VAL A 54 -5.93 12.14 -0.70
N CYS A 55 -6.62 11.07 -1.06
CA CYS A 55 -7.97 11.17 -1.64
C CYS A 55 -8.95 11.76 -0.62
N ASP A 56 -10.05 12.36 -1.08
CA ASP A 56 -11.13 12.84 -0.24
C ASP A 56 -12.49 12.46 -0.88
N PRO A 57 -13.29 11.59 -0.24
CA PRO A 57 -13.06 10.92 1.05
C PRO A 57 -11.98 9.84 1.01
N VAL A 58 -11.39 9.58 2.17
CA VAL A 58 -10.29 8.65 2.33
C VAL A 58 -10.43 7.81 3.60
N TYR A 59 -9.74 6.68 3.65
CA TYR A 59 -9.57 5.91 4.88
C TYR A 59 -8.85 6.79 5.93
N PRO A 60 -9.50 7.10 7.08
CA PRO A 60 -8.99 8.11 8.03
C PRO A 60 -7.58 7.86 8.54
N VAL A 61 -7.15 6.59 8.54
CA VAL A 61 -5.82 6.19 9.04
C VAL A 61 -4.68 6.89 8.29
N TYR A 62 -4.84 7.20 7.00
CA TYR A 62 -3.79 7.93 6.26
C TYR A 62 -3.61 9.36 6.79
N VAL A 63 -4.71 10.03 7.12
CA VAL A 63 -4.66 11.37 7.72
C VAL A 63 -4.12 11.27 9.16
N ASP A 64 -4.71 10.41 9.99
CA ASP A 64 -4.37 10.29 11.42
C ASP A 64 -2.90 9.92 11.63
N THR A 65 -2.35 9.00 10.82
CA THR A 65 -0.94 8.61 10.95
C THR A 65 0.02 9.74 10.55
N ASN A 66 -0.37 10.60 9.59
CA ASN A 66 0.38 11.80 9.27
C ASN A 66 0.26 12.89 10.33
N VAL A 67 -0.91 13.02 10.99
CA VAL A 67 -1.06 13.88 12.19
C VAL A 67 -0.11 13.42 13.29
N MET A 68 -0.09 12.12 13.61
CA MET A 68 0.81 11.54 14.61
C MET A 68 2.29 11.73 14.25
N ALA A 69 2.63 11.72 12.96
CA ALA A 69 3.97 11.97 12.46
C ALA A 69 4.36 13.46 12.41
N GLY A 70 3.43 14.38 12.67
CA GLY A 70 3.69 15.82 12.70
C GLY A 70 3.78 16.50 11.34
N ARG A 71 3.21 15.91 10.26
CA ARG A 71 3.27 16.44 8.88
C ARG A 71 2.11 17.33 8.50
N THR A 72 1.05 17.39 9.30
CA THR A 72 -0.22 17.94 8.82
C THR A 72 -0.40 19.44 9.07
N GLY A 73 0.43 20.07 9.89
CA GLY A 73 0.22 21.46 10.29
C GLY A 73 -1.05 21.63 11.12
N VAL A 74 -1.67 22.81 11.03
CA VAL A 74 -2.85 23.18 11.81
C VAL A 74 -4.13 22.63 11.17
N TYR A 75 -5.07 22.22 12.03
CA TYR A 75 -6.42 21.83 11.60
C TYR A 75 -7.32 23.04 11.42
N ASP A 76 -7.85 23.24 10.22
CA ASP A 76 -8.87 24.25 9.93
C ASP A 76 -10.26 23.67 10.21
N LYS A 77 -10.89 24.15 11.27
CA LYS A 77 -12.23 23.70 11.67
C LYS A 77 -13.33 24.11 10.70
N ALA A 78 -13.14 25.20 9.95
CA ALA A 78 -14.14 25.70 9.01
C ALA A 78 -14.17 24.84 7.74
N LEU A 79 -13.00 24.40 7.30
CA LEU A 79 -12.83 23.55 6.11
C LEU A 79 -12.87 22.05 6.42
N GLY A 80 -12.65 21.67 7.69
CA GLY A 80 -12.55 20.26 8.11
C GLY A 80 -11.26 19.58 7.61
N THR A 81 -10.20 20.34 7.34
CA THR A 81 -8.96 19.87 6.70
C THR A 81 -7.73 20.30 7.46
N TYR A 82 -6.62 19.63 7.23
CA TYR A 82 -5.29 20.05 7.71
C TYR A 82 -4.58 20.85 6.61
N GLU A 83 -3.99 21.98 6.96
CA GLU A 83 -3.32 22.91 6.00
C GLU A 83 -2.10 22.30 5.30
N GLY A 84 -1.42 21.35 5.96
CA GLY A 84 -0.23 20.65 5.46
C GLY A 84 -0.53 19.40 4.63
N LEU A 85 -1.81 19.10 4.34
CA LEU A 85 -2.20 18.00 3.47
C LEU A 85 -2.76 18.53 2.14
N VAL A 86 -2.56 17.77 1.07
CA VAL A 86 -3.18 17.97 -0.23
C VAL A 86 -4.35 16.99 -0.34
N TYR A 87 -5.57 17.51 -0.40
CA TYR A 87 -6.77 16.69 -0.56
C TYR A 87 -7.13 16.61 -2.05
N MET A 88 -7.30 15.39 -2.54
CA MET A 88 -7.66 15.11 -3.93
C MET A 88 -9.11 14.63 -3.98
N PRO A 89 -10.06 15.47 -4.43
CA PRO A 89 -11.48 15.14 -4.42
C PRO A 89 -11.80 13.88 -5.23
N CYS A 90 -12.56 12.96 -4.63
CA CYS A 90 -13.12 11.76 -5.25
C CYS A 90 -14.64 11.84 -5.15
N THR A 91 -15.27 12.52 -6.10
CA THR A 91 -16.71 12.81 -6.12
C THR A 91 -17.42 12.03 -7.21
N GLN A 92 -18.74 12.00 -7.16
CA GLN A 92 -19.55 11.41 -8.23
C GLN A 92 -19.28 12.08 -9.60
N GLU A 93 -19.02 13.38 -9.61
CA GLU A 93 -18.78 14.16 -10.83
C GLU A 93 -17.50 13.75 -11.57
N ASN A 94 -16.48 13.27 -10.83
CA ASN A 94 -15.23 12.79 -11.41
C ASN A 94 -15.13 11.24 -11.40
N GLY A 95 -16.27 10.55 -11.19
CA GLY A 95 -16.30 9.08 -11.13
C GLY A 95 -15.51 8.49 -9.97
N PHE A 96 -15.37 9.25 -8.88
CA PHE A 96 -14.55 8.90 -7.70
C PHE A 96 -13.06 8.63 -8.00
N ALA A 97 -12.59 9.12 -9.16
CA ALA A 97 -11.18 9.02 -9.54
C ALA A 97 -10.48 10.37 -9.30
N PRO A 98 -9.45 10.43 -8.45
CA PRO A 98 -8.76 11.69 -8.16
C PRO A 98 -8.01 12.19 -9.39
N LYS A 99 -7.94 13.50 -9.54
CA LYS A 99 -7.06 14.16 -10.50
C LYS A 99 -5.69 14.38 -9.89
N LEU A 100 -4.68 14.48 -10.75
CA LEU A 100 -3.34 14.88 -10.32
C LEU A 100 -3.43 16.24 -9.58
N PRO A 101 -2.75 16.38 -8.43
CA PRO A 101 -2.84 17.59 -7.62
C PRO A 101 -2.07 18.75 -8.25
N ASP A 102 -2.53 19.98 -7.98
CA ASP A 102 -1.84 21.20 -8.42
C ASP A 102 -0.52 21.47 -7.68
N LYS A 103 -0.43 20.95 -6.44
CA LYS A 103 0.81 20.99 -5.64
C LYS A 103 1.62 19.74 -5.92
N THR A 104 2.93 19.83 -5.77
CA THR A 104 3.86 18.71 -5.94
C THR A 104 4.07 18.00 -4.58
N PRO A 105 3.35 16.91 -4.28
CA PRO A 105 3.52 16.17 -3.04
C PRO A 105 4.77 15.27 -3.10
N ASP A 106 5.32 14.97 -1.93
CA ASP A 106 6.41 13.99 -1.78
C ASP A 106 5.87 12.57 -1.57
N LEU A 107 4.71 12.46 -0.88
CA LEU A 107 4.03 11.19 -0.60
C LEU A 107 2.58 11.26 -1.11
N ILE A 108 2.14 10.23 -1.80
CA ILE A 108 0.77 10.16 -2.34
C ILE A 108 0.14 8.84 -1.91
N TYR A 109 -0.94 8.90 -1.14
CA TYR A 109 -1.74 7.73 -0.80
C TYR A 109 -2.78 7.46 -1.86
N LEU A 110 -2.76 6.24 -2.39
CA LEU A 110 -3.79 5.72 -3.29
C LEU A 110 -4.32 4.40 -2.72
N CYS A 111 -5.64 4.24 -2.69
CA CYS A 111 -6.30 3.01 -2.27
C CYS A 111 -7.32 2.62 -3.35
N PHE A 112 -7.07 1.52 -4.04
CA PHE A 112 -7.98 1.01 -5.05
C PHE A 112 -8.06 -0.52 -5.02
N PRO A 113 -9.27 -1.08 -4.86
CA PRO A 113 -10.55 -0.40 -4.61
C PRO A 113 -10.52 0.49 -3.36
N ASN A 114 -11.14 1.68 -3.45
CA ASN A 114 -11.04 2.70 -2.41
C ASN A 114 -11.93 2.40 -1.20
N ASN A 115 -11.45 2.71 -0.03
CA ASN A 115 -12.23 2.84 1.18
C ASN A 115 -12.39 4.36 1.49
N PRO A 116 -13.62 4.96 1.46
CA PRO A 116 -14.92 4.28 1.60
C PRO A 116 -15.73 4.11 0.30
N THR A 117 -15.31 4.61 -0.84
CA THR A 117 -16.17 4.73 -2.03
C THR A 117 -16.39 3.44 -2.80
N GLY A 118 -15.50 2.44 -2.64
CA GLY A 118 -15.49 1.21 -3.41
C GLY A 118 -15.01 1.39 -4.86
N ALA A 119 -14.65 2.61 -5.26
CA ALA A 119 -14.18 2.89 -6.62
C ALA A 119 -12.86 2.16 -6.92
N ALA A 120 -12.77 1.62 -8.12
CA ALA A 120 -11.55 1.05 -8.68
C ALA A 120 -10.94 1.98 -9.72
N ILE A 121 -9.72 1.69 -10.16
CA ILE A 121 -9.00 2.49 -11.16
C ILE A 121 -8.52 1.58 -12.29
N THR A 122 -8.64 2.03 -13.53
CA THR A 122 -8.12 1.26 -14.67
C THR A 122 -6.59 1.28 -14.71
N LYS A 123 -6.01 0.31 -15.41
CA LYS A 123 -4.56 0.23 -15.55
C LYS A 123 -3.97 1.49 -16.19
N GLU A 124 -4.65 2.04 -17.21
CA GLU A 124 -4.22 3.26 -17.90
C GLU A 124 -4.26 4.48 -16.97
N ALA A 125 -5.27 4.56 -16.10
CA ALA A 125 -5.36 5.65 -15.13
C ALA A 125 -4.34 5.50 -14.01
N LEU A 126 -4.08 4.26 -13.53
CA LEU A 126 -3.03 4.01 -12.54
C LEU A 126 -1.63 4.26 -13.11
N GLN A 127 -1.39 3.92 -14.39
CA GLN A 127 -0.13 4.22 -15.06
C GLN A 127 0.20 5.72 -15.04
N LYS A 128 -0.80 6.59 -15.24
CA LYS A 128 -0.59 8.05 -15.16
C LYS A 128 -0.11 8.50 -13.76
N TRP A 129 -0.55 7.83 -12.70
CA TRP A 129 -0.06 8.11 -11.35
C TRP A 129 1.38 7.65 -11.17
N VAL A 130 1.75 6.50 -11.73
CA VAL A 130 3.13 6.00 -11.71
C VAL A 130 4.05 6.93 -12.50
N ASP A 131 3.64 7.34 -13.70
CA ASP A 131 4.40 8.27 -14.54
C ASP A 131 4.61 9.61 -13.82
N TYR A 132 3.53 10.17 -13.27
CA TYR A 132 3.57 11.41 -12.51
C TYR A 132 4.49 11.32 -11.28
N ALA A 133 4.37 10.25 -10.49
CA ALA A 133 5.20 10.07 -9.31
C ALA A 133 6.70 9.97 -9.67
N ASN A 134 7.03 9.27 -10.76
CA ASN A 134 8.41 9.21 -11.25
C ASN A 134 8.90 10.58 -11.75
N GLU A 135 8.04 11.34 -12.44
CA GLU A 135 8.38 12.68 -12.95
C GLU A 135 8.71 13.65 -11.82
N ILE A 136 7.90 13.66 -10.76
CA ILE A 136 8.07 14.58 -9.62
C ILE A 136 8.92 14.00 -8.47
N HIS A 137 9.42 12.77 -8.62
CA HIS A 137 10.16 12.03 -7.59
C HIS A 137 9.39 11.80 -6.29
N ALA A 138 8.06 11.65 -6.37
CA ALA A 138 7.20 11.30 -5.25
C ALA A 138 7.16 9.78 -5.01
N ILE A 139 6.76 9.40 -3.80
CA ILE A 139 6.51 8.00 -3.44
C ILE A 139 5.00 7.76 -3.37
N LEU A 140 4.54 6.78 -4.13
CA LEU A 140 3.18 6.26 -4.04
C LEU A 140 3.09 5.24 -2.90
N LEU A 141 2.18 5.45 -1.97
CA LEU A 141 1.79 4.49 -0.94
C LEU A 141 0.46 3.87 -1.38
N PHE A 142 0.55 2.71 -2.04
CA PHE A 142 -0.58 2.03 -2.67
C PHE A 142 -1.16 0.97 -1.73
N ASP A 143 -2.38 1.22 -1.25
CA ASP A 143 -3.11 0.28 -0.40
C ASP A 143 -4.02 -0.61 -1.27
N ALA A 144 -3.63 -1.87 -1.42
CA ALA A 144 -4.33 -2.89 -2.17
C ALA A 144 -5.11 -3.87 -1.27
N ALA A 145 -5.54 -3.44 -0.08
CA ALA A 145 -6.22 -4.30 0.90
C ALA A 145 -7.53 -4.92 0.36
N TYR A 146 -8.14 -4.33 -0.66
CA TYR A 146 -9.39 -4.78 -1.25
C TYR A 146 -9.22 -5.38 -2.66
N GLU A 147 -8.00 -5.66 -3.12
CA GLU A 147 -7.72 -6.16 -4.46
C GLU A 147 -8.45 -7.46 -4.81
N ALA A 148 -8.68 -8.32 -3.81
CA ALA A 148 -9.38 -9.60 -4.00
C ALA A 148 -10.86 -9.45 -4.44
N TYR A 149 -11.44 -8.27 -4.30
CA TYR A 149 -12.81 -7.98 -4.74
C TYR A 149 -12.90 -7.45 -6.18
N ILE A 150 -11.78 -7.28 -6.85
CA ILE A 150 -11.73 -6.88 -8.27
C ILE A 150 -12.19 -8.06 -9.12
N THR A 151 -13.17 -7.82 -9.99
CA THR A 151 -13.74 -8.82 -10.91
C THR A 151 -13.52 -8.46 -12.38
N GLU A 152 -13.21 -7.20 -12.68
CA GLU A 152 -13.00 -6.69 -14.03
C GLU A 152 -11.56 -6.90 -14.50
N GLU A 153 -11.39 -7.37 -15.72
CA GLU A 153 -10.08 -7.72 -16.29
C GLU A 153 -9.15 -6.49 -16.51
N ASN A 154 -9.73 -5.31 -16.71
CA ASN A 154 -8.97 -4.07 -16.95
C ASN A 154 -8.57 -3.32 -15.68
N ILE A 155 -8.94 -3.83 -14.51
CA ILE A 155 -8.57 -3.26 -13.22
C ILE A 155 -7.34 -4.01 -12.68
N PRO A 156 -6.21 -3.33 -12.42
CA PRO A 156 -5.01 -3.98 -11.91
C PRO A 156 -5.20 -4.40 -10.45
N HIS A 157 -4.67 -5.56 -10.11
CA HIS A 157 -4.65 -6.07 -8.73
C HIS A 157 -3.41 -5.61 -7.96
N SER A 158 -2.40 -5.11 -8.66
CA SER A 158 -1.16 -4.60 -8.10
C SER A 158 -0.71 -3.36 -8.86
N ILE A 159 -0.12 -2.39 -8.15
CA ILE A 159 0.52 -1.25 -8.80
C ILE A 159 1.70 -1.68 -9.67
N TYR A 160 2.32 -2.82 -9.35
CA TYR A 160 3.46 -3.34 -10.11
C TYR A 160 3.09 -3.96 -11.47
N GLU A 161 1.80 -4.00 -11.81
CA GLU A 161 1.35 -4.24 -13.19
C GLU A 161 1.57 -3.01 -14.09
N CYS A 162 1.88 -1.85 -13.50
CA CYS A 162 2.23 -0.62 -14.20
C CYS A 162 3.75 -0.53 -14.40
N GLU A 163 4.16 -0.09 -15.58
CA GLU A 163 5.57 0.10 -15.91
C GLU A 163 6.18 1.22 -15.06
N GLY A 164 7.39 1.00 -14.51
CA GLY A 164 8.09 1.97 -13.68
C GLY A 164 7.57 2.07 -12.24
N ALA A 165 6.60 1.26 -11.81
CA ALA A 165 6.06 1.32 -10.44
C ALA A 165 7.11 0.93 -9.38
N LYS A 166 8.05 0.05 -9.69
CA LYS A 166 9.10 -0.38 -8.75
C LYS A 166 10.06 0.76 -8.33
N THR A 167 10.13 1.83 -9.11
CA THR A 167 10.97 2.99 -8.82
C THR A 167 10.27 4.09 -8.03
N CYS A 168 8.95 4.00 -7.82
CA CYS A 168 8.19 5.04 -7.12
C CYS A 168 7.11 4.55 -6.16
N ALA A 169 6.86 3.23 -6.03
CA ALA A 169 5.72 2.75 -5.27
C ALA A 169 6.08 1.73 -4.18
N ILE A 170 5.41 1.86 -3.03
CA ILE A 170 5.32 0.88 -1.95
C ILE A 170 3.88 0.35 -1.96
N GLU A 171 3.69 -0.99 -1.98
CA GLU A 171 2.37 -1.60 -1.94
C GLU A 171 2.12 -2.28 -0.60
N MET A 172 0.92 -2.06 -0.04
CA MET A 172 0.48 -2.66 1.21
C MET A 172 -0.70 -3.59 0.98
N ARG A 173 -0.65 -4.78 1.58
CA ARG A 173 -1.66 -5.83 1.43
C ARG A 173 -2.13 -6.40 2.76
N SER A 174 -3.34 -6.97 2.76
CA SER A 174 -3.98 -7.47 3.97
C SER A 174 -4.69 -8.79 3.72
N PHE A 175 -4.45 -9.78 4.57
CA PHE A 175 -5.25 -11.01 4.62
C PHE A 175 -6.59 -10.83 5.35
N SER A 176 -6.81 -9.67 5.96
CA SER A 176 -8.06 -9.39 6.71
C SER A 176 -9.31 -9.44 5.83
N LYS A 177 -9.18 -9.11 4.53
CA LYS A 177 -10.31 -8.99 3.61
C LYS A 177 -10.44 -10.22 2.72
N ASN A 178 -9.35 -10.62 2.06
CA ASN A 178 -9.36 -11.75 1.13
C ASN A 178 -9.52 -13.12 1.82
N ALA A 179 -9.05 -13.28 3.05
CA ALA A 179 -9.05 -14.54 3.79
C ALA A 179 -9.77 -14.50 5.14
N GLY A 180 -10.45 -13.40 5.46
CA GLY A 180 -11.15 -13.26 6.75
C GLY A 180 -10.23 -13.17 7.97
N PHE A 181 -8.96 -12.85 7.81
CA PHE A 181 -7.95 -12.83 8.90
C PHE A 181 -7.99 -11.58 9.78
N THR A 182 -9.13 -10.92 9.90
CA THR A 182 -9.27 -9.71 10.72
C THR A 182 -8.80 -9.93 12.16
N GLY A 183 -9.13 -11.07 12.75
CA GLY A 183 -8.72 -11.45 14.12
C GLY A 183 -7.36 -12.14 14.20
N LEU A 184 -6.83 -12.70 13.11
CA LEU A 184 -5.53 -13.37 13.08
C LEU A 184 -4.37 -12.42 12.91
N ARG A 185 -4.61 -11.23 12.37
CA ARG A 185 -3.63 -10.17 12.15
C ARG A 185 -2.49 -10.59 11.23
N LEU A 186 -2.72 -10.53 9.91
CA LEU A 186 -1.70 -10.80 8.89
C LEU A 186 -1.85 -9.84 7.73
N GLY A 187 -0.74 -9.30 7.29
CA GLY A 187 -0.59 -8.46 6.10
C GLY A 187 0.86 -8.47 5.63
N TYR A 188 1.15 -7.70 4.62
CA TYR A 188 2.52 -7.48 4.17
C TYR A 188 2.66 -6.18 3.38
N THR A 189 3.89 -5.69 3.35
CA THR A 189 4.30 -4.54 2.56
C THR A 189 5.35 -4.98 1.56
N VAL A 190 5.25 -4.49 0.33
CA VAL A 190 6.28 -4.66 -0.71
C VAL A 190 7.03 -3.35 -0.87
N VAL A 191 8.34 -3.40 -0.68
CA VAL A 191 9.25 -2.27 -0.90
C VAL A 191 10.31 -2.73 -1.89
N PRO A 192 10.21 -2.34 -3.16
CA PRO A 192 11.15 -2.77 -4.19
C PRO A 192 12.59 -2.33 -3.90
N ARG A 193 13.56 -3.16 -4.31
CA ARG A 193 14.99 -2.79 -4.21
C ARG A 193 15.36 -1.64 -5.12
N GLU A 194 14.62 -1.46 -6.21
CA GLU A 194 14.78 -0.37 -7.16
C GLU A 194 14.30 0.98 -6.61
N LEU A 195 13.54 0.97 -5.50
CA LEU A 195 12.99 2.17 -4.90
C LEU A 195 14.05 2.93 -4.10
N VAL A 196 14.61 3.95 -4.72
CA VAL A 196 15.65 4.81 -4.16
C VAL A 196 15.18 6.26 -4.15
N SER A 197 15.29 6.94 -3.03
CA SER A 197 15.01 8.37 -2.89
C SER A 197 16.22 9.08 -2.32
N ASN A 198 16.65 10.15 -2.99
CA ASN A 198 17.85 10.93 -2.60
C ASN A 198 19.11 10.08 -2.36
N GLY A 199 19.29 9.03 -3.16
CA GLY A 199 20.43 8.11 -3.05
C GLY A 199 20.32 7.08 -1.91
N VAL A 200 19.17 7.00 -1.24
CA VAL A 200 18.93 6.07 -0.13
C VAL A 200 17.90 5.00 -0.55
N SER A 201 18.24 3.73 -0.35
CA SER A 201 17.32 2.60 -0.58
C SER A 201 16.19 2.61 0.47
N LEU A 202 14.94 2.72 0.01
CA LEU A 202 13.78 2.63 0.91
C LEU A 202 13.57 1.20 1.41
N ASN A 203 13.98 0.18 0.64
CA ASN A 203 13.97 -1.21 1.10
C ASN A 203 14.90 -1.39 2.30
N ASP A 204 16.13 -0.84 2.26
CA ASP A 204 17.08 -0.95 3.37
C ASP A 204 16.60 -0.16 4.61
N LEU A 205 15.99 1.01 4.42
CA LEU A 205 15.40 1.78 5.53
C LEU A 205 14.25 1.01 6.18
N TRP A 206 13.36 0.44 5.36
CA TRP A 206 12.24 -0.34 5.88
C TRP A 206 12.69 -1.64 6.54
N LEU A 207 13.65 -2.34 5.95
CA LEU A 207 14.27 -3.52 6.55
C LEU A 207 14.84 -3.22 7.95
N ARG A 208 15.56 -2.13 8.08
CA ARG A 208 16.14 -1.69 9.36
C ARG A 208 15.06 -1.34 10.37
N ARG A 209 14.07 -0.53 9.96
CA ARG A 209 12.94 -0.14 10.82
C ARG A 209 12.16 -1.39 11.28
N HIS A 210 11.79 -2.23 10.32
CA HIS A 210 11.02 -3.45 10.56
C HIS A 210 11.74 -4.38 11.55
N GLY A 211 12.99 -4.73 11.26
CA GLY A 211 13.79 -5.61 12.12
C GLY A 211 14.17 -5.01 13.50
N THR A 212 14.08 -3.68 13.65
CA THR A 212 14.37 -3.02 14.94
C THR A 212 13.15 -3.03 15.87
N LYS A 213 11.93 -2.87 15.33
CA LYS A 213 10.71 -2.64 16.12
C LYS A 213 9.70 -3.79 16.05
N TYR A 214 9.96 -4.82 15.26
CA TYR A 214 9.02 -5.90 15.03
C TYR A 214 9.72 -7.25 14.95
N ASN A 215 9.28 -8.22 15.76
CA ASN A 215 9.85 -9.57 15.82
C ASN A 215 9.20 -10.58 14.85
N GLY A 216 8.29 -10.10 14.01
CA GLY A 216 7.58 -10.95 13.04
C GLY A 216 6.19 -11.38 13.51
N ALA A 217 5.33 -11.70 12.54
CA ALA A 217 4.02 -12.29 12.80
C ALA A 217 4.17 -13.72 13.35
N PRO A 218 3.22 -14.21 14.17
CA PRO A 218 3.29 -15.57 14.74
C PRO A 218 3.41 -16.63 13.67
N TYR A 219 4.24 -17.65 13.93
CA TYR A 219 4.49 -18.76 13.00
C TYR A 219 3.20 -19.43 12.50
N ILE A 220 2.27 -19.71 13.42
CA ILE A 220 0.98 -20.37 13.09
C ILE A 220 0.16 -19.49 12.15
N VAL A 221 0.15 -18.18 12.36
CA VAL A 221 -0.58 -17.22 11.51
C VAL A 221 0.04 -17.18 10.12
N GLN A 222 1.36 -17.21 10.01
CA GLN A 222 2.05 -17.27 8.71
C GLN A 222 1.80 -18.59 7.98
N ARG A 223 1.70 -19.74 8.69
CA ARG A 223 1.27 -21.02 8.09
C ARG A 223 -0.18 -20.97 7.60
N ALA A 224 -1.06 -20.32 8.36
CA ALA A 224 -2.43 -20.08 7.89
C ALA A 224 -2.44 -19.20 6.63
N GLY A 225 -1.60 -18.17 6.56
CA GLY A 225 -1.41 -17.33 5.38
C GLY A 225 -0.93 -18.10 4.15
N GLU A 226 0.05 -18.99 4.33
CA GLU A 226 0.51 -19.89 3.26
C GLU A 226 -0.63 -20.80 2.77
N ALA A 227 -1.44 -21.33 3.68
CA ALA A 227 -2.57 -22.21 3.34
C ALA A 227 -3.63 -21.54 2.48
N VAL A 228 -3.78 -20.20 2.55
CA VAL A 228 -4.68 -19.42 1.68
C VAL A 228 -4.37 -19.63 0.19
N TYR A 229 -3.10 -19.82 -0.16
CA TYR A 229 -2.65 -20.01 -1.54
C TYR A 229 -2.74 -21.47 -2.03
N SER A 230 -3.06 -22.42 -1.15
CA SER A 230 -3.30 -23.82 -1.56
C SER A 230 -4.63 -23.94 -2.33
N GLU A 231 -4.78 -25.02 -3.12
CA GLU A 231 -6.03 -25.29 -3.83
C GLU A 231 -7.24 -25.37 -2.88
N ALA A 232 -7.08 -26.03 -1.70
CA ALA A 232 -8.10 -26.09 -0.69
C ALA A 232 -8.41 -24.70 -0.09
N GLY A 233 -7.38 -23.91 0.22
CA GLY A 233 -7.54 -22.55 0.74
C GLY A 233 -8.26 -21.64 -0.26
N LYS A 234 -7.84 -21.65 -1.51
CA LYS A 234 -8.49 -20.87 -2.60
C LYS A 234 -9.97 -21.27 -2.78
N ALA A 235 -10.31 -22.54 -2.61
CA ALA A 235 -11.70 -23.00 -2.67
C ALA A 235 -12.51 -22.47 -1.47
N GLN A 236 -11.97 -22.59 -0.27
CA GLN A 236 -12.64 -22.18 0.98
C GLN A 236 -12.90 -20.67 1.09
N ILE A 237 -12.00 -19.83 0.59
CA ILE A 237 -12.19 -18.37 0.65
C ILE A 237 -13.19 -17.85 -0.40
N LYS A 238 -13.65 -18.69 -1.35
CA LYS A 238 -14.70 -18.34 -2.33
C LYS A 238 -16.11 -18.59 -1.81
N GLU A 239 -16.26 -19.39 -0.76
CA GLU A 239 -17.53 -19.67 -0.07
C GLU A 239 -17.90 -18.54 0.90
#